data_1b1b248c99fb9b4dbf2f73daf18a65fe
#
_entry.id   1b1b248c99fb9b4dbf2f73daf18a65fe
#
_cell.length_a   1.000
_cell.length_b   1.000
_cell.length_c   1.000
_cell.angle_alpha   90.00
_cell.angle_beta   90.00
_cell.angle_gamma   90.00
#
_symmetry.space_group_name_H-M   'P 1'
#
loop_
_entity.id
_entity.type
_entity.pdbx_description
1 polymer ?
#
loop_
_entity_poly.entity_id
_entity_poly.type
_entity_poly.pdbx_seq_one_letter_code
_entity_poly.pdbx_strand_id
1 'polypeptide(L)'
;MLDMYGKTAAADRFEGESAESLTEWQTEKRALLERLIGLDKLAAYSEGQKTDLSETNEELLEDGIRRTHCLFRVDDHTIMPLYLLTPDCESKGTFLALAGHQGGGKYSVAGVKDIGIVADRIGFFNYDYGYKLCKLGYTVICPDPRGFGERRDSVLQGDEDDKFILGSCRNVSNMAISLGLSVIGLLTYDCIRLIDHLEQSGRFDISKLGCLGFSGGGMQTLYLAALDERIRQAYISGYMYGFRDSLLILNNNCSCNYVPGLWEHFDMGDIACMIAPRPLFIQSCSEDHLNGPGGMTNVYEQMDIIKKAYELYGKEENLVHDIRQGGHHFHDEPIAEITTRFDTILSM
;
A
#
# COMPACT_ATOMS: atom_id res chain seq x y z
N MET A 1 -21.73 17.79 -8.42
CA MET A 1 -20.77 16.89 -7.76
C MET A 1 -20.12 17.60 -6.57
N LEU A 2 -19.39 18.73 -6.75
CA LEU A 2 -18.70 19.43 -5.65
C LEU A 2 -19.66 19.89 -4.51
N ASP A 3 -20.84 20.41 -4.85
CA ASP A 3 -21.85 20.80 -3.83
C ASP A 3 -22.38 19.57 -3.06
N MET A 4 -22.60 18.46 -3.74
CA MET A 4 -22.98 17.21 -3.12
C MET A 4 -21.88 16.69 -2.18
N TYR A 5 -20.64 16.63 -2.66
CA TYR A 5 -19.50 16.23 -1.84
C TYR A 5 -19.37 17.08 -0.57
N GLY A 6 -19.47 18.42 -0.69
CA GLY A 6 -19.40 19.31 0.47
C GLY A 6 -20.49 19.14 1.51
N LYS A 7 -21.60 18.46 1.16
CA LYS A 7 -22.72 18.19 2.08
C LYS A 7 -22.70 16.79 2.68
N THR A 8 -22.03 15.84 2.04
CA THR A 8 -22.14 14.42 2.41
C THR A 8 -20.80 13.76 2.75
N ALA A 9 -19.67 14.40 2.43
CA ALA A 9 -18.35 13.77 2.58
C ALA A 9 -17.95 13.58 4.06
N ALA A 10 -17.25 12.46 4.30
CA ALA A 10 -16.63 12.12 5.58
C ALA A 10 -17.59 12.19 6.78
N ALA A 11 -18.81 11.71 6.59
CA ALA A 11 -19.85 11.73 7.64
C ALA A 11 -19.52 10.83 8.83
N ASP A 12 -18.61 9.88 8.66
CA ASP A 12 -18.14 8.95 9.70
C ASP A 12 -16.78 9.32 10.29
N ARG A 13 -16.31 10.56 10.09
CA ARG A 13 -15.10 11.08 10.72
C ARG A 13 -15.15 10.93 12.23
N PHE A 14 -13.99 10.61 12.83
CA PHE A 14 -13.90 10.54 14.28
C PHE A 14 -13.99 11.94 14.92
N GLU A 15 -14.96 12.13 15.82
CA GLU A 15 -15.19 13.38 16.54
C GLU A 15 -15.00 13.23 18.07
N GLY A 16 -14.65 12.03 18.54
CA GLY A 16 -14.46 11.77 19.97
C GLY A 16 -13.21 12.45 20.55
N GLU A 17 -13.07 12.40 21.89
CA GLU A 17 -12.04 13.09 22.65
C GLU A 17 -11.20 12.14 23.53
N SER A 18 -11.34 10.82 23.39
CA SER A 18 -10.59 9.85 24.19
C SER A 18 -10.03 8.69 23.34
N ALA A 19 -9.00 8.03 23.84
CA ALA A 19 -8.42 6.84 23.23
C ALA A 19 -9.43 5.68 23.16
N GLU A 20 -10.27 5.53 24.17
CA GLU A 20 -11.30 4.48 24.22
C GLU A 20 -12.33 4.67 23.12
N SER A 21 -12.87 5.89 22.96
CA SER A 21 -13.83 6.19 21.90
C SER A 21 -13.22 6.08 20.50
N LEU A 22 -11.91 6.38 20.36
CA LEU A 22 -11.19 6.17 19.12
C LEU A 22 -11.04 4.68 18.79
N THR A 23 -10.74 3.83 19.77
CA THR A 23 -10.61 2.38 19.59
C THR A 23 -11.95 1.74 19.18
N GLU A 24 -13.05 2.17 19.79
CA GLU A 24 -14.41 1.74 19.41
C GLU A 24 -14.73 2.16 17.96
N TRP A 25 -14.47 3.41 17.64
CA TRP A 25 -14.64 3.95 16.29
C TRP A 25 -13.80 3.18 15.25
N GLN A 26 -12.52 2.93 15.54
CA GLN A 26 -11.65 2.14 14.66
C GLN A 26 -12.23 0.76 14.37
N THR A 27 -12.73 0.06 15.39
CA THR A 27 -13.33 -1.27 15.26
C THR A 27 -14.57 -1.24 14.36
N GLU A 28 -15.49 -0.30 14.61
CA GLU A 28 -16.72 -0.14 13.84
C GLU A 28 -16.41 0.25 12.37
N LYS A 29 -15.48 1.21 12.18
CA LYS A 29 -15.22 1.79 10.87
C LYS A 29 -14.32 0.90 9.99
N ARG A 30 -13.47 0.04 10.57
CA ARG A 30 -12.82 -1.04 9.80
C ARG A 30 -13.85 -1.95 9.16
N ALA A 31 -14.84 -2.42 9.92
CA ALA A 31 -15.90 -3.27 9.39
C ALA A 31 -16.74 -2.57 8.29
N LEU A 32 -16.94 -1.25 8.40
CA LEU A 32 -17.57 -0.47 7.34
C LEU A 32 -16.67 -0.38 6.10
N LEU A 33 -15.39 -0.06 6.28
CA LEU A 33 -14.42 0.04 5.19
C LEU A 33 -14.28 -1.29 4.43
N GLU A 34 -14.20 -2.42 5.14
CA GLU A 34 -14.20 -3.77 4.55
C GLU A 34 -15.40 -4.00 3.61
N ARG A 35 -16.61 -3.67 4.07
CA ARG A 35 -17.82 -3.78 3.25
C ARG A 35 -17.78 -2.85 2.03
N LEU A 36 -17.36 -1.59 2.21
CA LEU A 36 -17.30 -0.62 1.11
C LEU A 36 -16.36 -1.03 0.00
N ILE A 37 -15.20 -1.61 0.33
CA ILE A 37 -14.24 -2.08 -0.68
C ILE A 37 -14.53 -3.51 -1.17
N GLY A 38 -15.47 -4.24 -0.53
CA GLY A 38 -15.93 -5.58 -0.91
C GLY A 38 -15.08 -6.73 -0.35
N LEU A 39 -14.32 -6.51 0.73
CA LEU A 39 -13.50 -7.56 1.36
C LEU A 39 -14.36 -8.67 1.97
N ASP A 40 -15.49 -8.35 2.57
CA ASP A 40 -16.44 -9.29 3.15
C ASP A 40 -16.91 -10.34 2.11
N LYS A 41 -17.18 -9.88 0.88
CA LYS A 41 -17.57 -10.75 -0.24
C LYS A 41 -16.44 -11.66 -0.69
N LEU A 42 -15.20 -11.13 -0.76
CA LEU A 42 -14.03 -11.89 -1.15
C LEU A 42 -13.67 -12.93 -0.09
N ALA A 43 -13.75 -12.58 1.19
CA ALA A 43 -13.56 -13.51 2.30
C ALA A 43 -14.58 -14.67 2.27
N ALA A 44 -15.86 -14.36 2.07
CA ALA A 44 -16.90 -15.36 1.95
C ALA A 44 -16.71 -16.26 0.71
N TYR A 45 -16.27 -15.69 -0.43
CA TYR A 45 -15.99 -16.45 -1.65
C TYR A 45 -14.87 -17.48 -1.45
N SER A 46 -13.82 -17.13 -0.71
CA SER A 46 -12.63 -17.96 -0.50
C SER A 46 -12.65 -18.78 0.79
N GLU A 47 -13.80 -18.84 1.48
CA GLU A 47 -13.92 -19.59 2.72
C GLU A 47 -13.53 -21.08 2.49
N GLY A 48 -12.60 -21.57 3.31
CA GLY A 48 -12.08 -22.96 3.22
C GLY A 48 -11.04 -23.19 2.11
N GLN A 49 -10.78 -22.21 1.24
CA GLN A 49 -9.76 -22.34 0.19
C GLN A 49 -8.35 -22.11 0.76
N LYS A 50 -7.37 -22.90 0.29
CA LYS A 50 -6.02 -22.90 0.82
C LYS A 50 -5.10 -22.01 0.01
N THR A 51 -4.19 -21.35 0.72
CA THR A 51 -3.05 -20.63 0.14
C THR A 51 -1.86 -21.57 -0.03
N ASP A 52 -0.95 -21.24 -0.96
CA ASP A 52 0.29 -21.95 -1.19
C ASP A 52 1.34 -21.01 -1.78
N LEU A 53 2.62 -21.21 -1.45
CA LEU A 53 3.73 -20.44 -1.99
C LEU A 53 4.77 -21.38 -2.60
N SER A 54 4.95 -21.29 -3.91
CA SER A 54 5.90 -22.10 -4.67
C SER A 54 7.04 -21.21 -5.19
N GLU A 55 8.27 -21.57 -4.86
CA GLU A 55 9.48 -20.93 -5.42
C GLU A 55 9.78 -21.53 -6.80
N THR A 56 10.04 -20.68 -7.79
CA THR A 56 10.22 -21.12 -9.18
C THR A 56 11.62 -20.85 -9.73
N ASN A 57 12.22 -19.73 -9.39
CA ASN A 57 13.55 -19.35 -9.84
C ASN A 57 14.25 -18.48 -8.80
N GLU A 58 15.53 -18.69 -8.58
CA GLU A 58 16.36 -17.91 -7.65
C GLU A 58 17.56 -17.32 -8.39
N GLU A 59 17.86 -16.08 -8.08
CA GLU A 59 19.00 -15.32 -8.58
C GLU A 59 19.77 -14.75 -7.40
N LEU A 60 21.10 -14.91 -7.42
CA LEU A 60 22.01 -14.26 -6.47
C LEU A 60 22.53 -12.96 -7.10
N LEU A 61 22.20 -11.83 -6.49
CA LEU A 61 22.63 -10.51 -6.93
C LEU A 61 24.06 -10.22 -6.45
N GLU A 62 24.74 -9.25 -7.10
CA GLU A 62 26.14 -8.92 -6.83
C GLU A 62 26.43 -8.52 -5.37
N ASP A 63 25.42 -7.97 -4.67
CA ASP A 63 25.51 -7.57 -3.26
C ASP A 63 25.09 -8.67 -2.27
N GLY A 64 24.97 -9.92 -2.74
CA GLY A 64 24.65 -11.07 -1.90
C GLY A 64 23.17 -11.27 -1.62
N ILE A 65 22.31 -10.37 -2.06
CA ILE A 65 20.85 -10.53 -1.93
C ILE A 65 20.36 -11.65 -2.84
N ARG A 66 19.55 -12.56 -2.31
CA ARG A 66 18.81 -13.54 -3.11
C ARG A 66 17.46 -12.97 -3.51
N ARG A 67 17.19 -12.95 -4.81
CA ARG A 67 15.91 -12.59 -5.40
C ARG A 67 15.25 -13.86 -5.95
N THR A 68 14.22 -14.33 -5.27
CA THR A 68 13.48 -15.55 -5.62
C THR A 68 12.14 -15.17 -6.24
N HIS A 69 11.90 -15.62 -7.47
CA HIS A 69 10.58 -15.55 -8.08
C HIS A 69 9.69 -16.63 -7.49
N CYS A 70 8.51 -16.24 -7.02
CA CYS A 70 7.54 -17.13 -6.42
C CYS A 70 6.16 -16.95 -7.04
N LEU A 71 5.38 -18.03 -7.01
CA LEU A 71 3.96 -18.04 -7.34
C LEU A 71 3.16 -18.29 -6.06
N PHE A 72 2.42 -17.31 -5.63
CA PHE A 72 1.53 -17.41 -4.48
C PHE A 72 0.09 -17.68 -4.93
N ARG A 73 -0.48 -18.79 -4.48
CA ARG A 73 -1.90 -19.10 -4.67
C ARG A 73 -2.72 -18.37 -3.60
N VAL A 74 -3.44 -17.35 -4.03
CA VAL A 74 -4.33 -16.54 -3.17
C VAL A 74 -5.58 -17.32 -2.80
N ASP A 75 -6.17 -17.95 -3.80
CA ASP A 75 -7.35 -18.80 -3.74
C ASP A 75 -7.29 -19.86 -4.87
N ASP A 76 -8.35 -20.68 -5.04
CA ASP A 76 -8.35 -21.76 -6.03
C ASP A 76 -8.26 -21.30 -7.50
N HIS A 77 -8.48 -20.01 -7.76
CA HIS A 77 -8.53 -19.44 -9.10
C HIS A 77 -7.57 -18.29 -9.33
N THR A 78 -6.83 -17.86 -8.29
CA THR A 78 -6.01 -16.66 -8.34
C THR A 78 -4.56 -16.95 -7.95
N ILE A 79 -3.64 -16.67 -8.88
CA ILE A 79 -2.19 -16.70 -8.62
C ILE A 79 -1.67 -15.28 -8.57
N MET A 80 -0.82 -15.01 -7.58
CA MET A 80 -0.09 -13.76 -7.43
C MET A 80 1.41 -14.04 -7.52
N PRO A 81 2.05 -13.74 -8.66
CA PRO A 81 3.50 -13.76 -8.76
C PRO A 81 4.11 -12.72 -7.82
N LEU A 82 5.23 -13.05 -7.20
CA LEU A 82 5.96 -12.13 -6.32
C LEU A 82 7.47 -12.37 -6.40
N TYR A 83 8.25 -11.38 -6.00
CA TYR A 83 9.65 -11.57 -5.66
C TYR A 83 9.82 -11.60 -4.14
N LEU A 84 10.54 -12.62 -3.66
CA LEU A 84 11.06 -12.70 -2.30
C LEU A 84 12.53 -12.25 -2.35
N LEU A 85 12.85 -11.18 -1.64
CA LEU A 85 14.21 -10.68 -1.47
C LEU A 85 14.71 -11.10 -0.09
N THR A 86 15.80 -11.84 -0.05
CA THR A 86 16.43 -12.32 1.20
C THR A 86 17.81 -11.68 1.33
N PRO A 87 18.11 -10.97 2.43
CA PRO A 87 19.40 -10.33 2.63
C PRO A 87 20.51 -11.36 2.87
N ASP A 88 21.78 -10.95 2.64
CA ASP A 88 22.97 -11.74 2.95
C ASP A 88 23.38 -11.61 4.44
N CYS A 89 22.39 -11.63 5.34
CA CYS A 89 22.58 -11.57 6.77
C CYS A 89 21.32 -12.13 7.47
N GLU A 90 21.38 -12.28 8.79
CA GLU A 90 20.15 -12.57 9.56
C GLU A 90 19.13 -11.45 9.39
N SER A 91 17.90 -11.82 9.02
CA SER A 91 16.84 -10.86 8.75
C SER A 91 16.39 -10.14 10.03
N LYS A 92 16.26 -8.82 9.94
CA LYS A 92 15.73 -7.97 11.02
C LYS A 92 14.21 -8.07 11.19
N GLY A 93 13.52 -8.65 10.22
CA GLY A 93 12.06 -8.76 10.14
C GLY A 93 11.59 -8.81 8.70
N THR A 94 10.28 -8.82 8.48
CA THR A 94 9.68 -8.97 7.15
C THR A 94 8.92 -7.70 6.74
N PHE A 95 9.04 -7.34 5.46
CA PHE A 95 8.28 -6.25 4.85
C PHE A 95 7.51 -6.70 3.61
N LEU A 96 6.31 -6.16 3.42
CA LEU A 96 5.65 -6.12 2.12
C LEU A 96 6.00 -4.79 1.43
N ALA A 97 6.55 -4.86 0.23
CA ALA A 97 6.86 -3.69 -0.59
C ALA A 97 5.91 -3.65 -1.79
N LEU A 98 4.93 -2.76 -1.73
CA LEU A 98 3.78 -2.73 -2.64
C LEU A 98 4.00 -1.78 -3.81
N ALA A 99 3.83 -2.30 -5.03
CA ALA A 99 4.12 -1.57 -6.25
C ALA A 99 3.04 -0.52 -6.60
N GLY A 100 3.49 0.65 -7.05
CA GLY A 100 2.64 1.69 -7.63
C GLY A 100 2.49 1.57 -9.14
N HIS A 101 1.84 2.59 -9.75
CA HIS A 101 1.60 2.65 -11.19
C HIS A 101 2.90 2.94 -11.98
N GLN A 102 2.91 2.54 -13.24
CA GLN A 102 3.99 2.81 -14.19
C GLN A 102 5.38 2.21 -13.83
N GLY A 103 5.44 1.29 -12.88
CA GLY A 103 6.68 0.63 -12.47
C GLY A 103 6.85 -0.81 -12.99
N GLY A 104 5.84 -1.36 -13.66
CA GLY A 104 5.88 -2.78 -14.06
C GLY A 104 5.67 -3.74 -12.89
N GLY A 105 4.88 -3.34 -11.89
CA GLY A 105 4.55 -4.20 -10.73
C GLY A 105 5.78 -4.49 -9.85
N LYS A 106 5.94 -5.74 -9.44
CA LYS A 106 7.02 -6.21 -8.57
C LYS A 106 8.43 -5.97 -9.12
N TYR A 107 8.57 -5.84 -10.44
CA TYR A 107 9.89 -5.75 -11.09
C TYR A 107 10.66 -4.50 -10.66
N SER A 108 10.03 -3.32 -10.70
CA SER A 108 10.68 -2.09 -10.24
C SER A 108 11.00 -2.12 -8.76
N VAL A 109 10.03 -2.58 -7.94
CA VAL A 109 10.17 -2.60 -6.48
C VAL A 109 11.28 -3.54 -6.02
N ALA A 110 11.43 -4.69 -6.71
CA ALA A 110 12.49 -5.66 -6.46
C ALA A 110 13.82 -5.31 -7.16
N GLY A 111 13.94 -4.14 -7.79
CA GLY A 111 15.18 -3.66 -8.40
C GLY A 111 15.59 -4.41 -9.67
N VAL A 112 14.64 -4.95 -10.45
CA VAL A 112 14.94 -5.59 -11.75
C VAL A 112 15.26 -4.53 -12.79
N LYS A 113 16.46 -4.56 -13.35
CA LYS A 113 16.94 -3.56 -14.32
C LYS A 113 17.19 -4.14 -15.72
N ASP A 114 16.96 -5.43 -15.92
CA ASP A 114 17.17 -6.10 -17.21
C ASP A 114 16.10 -5.74 -18.25
N ILE A 115 14.96 -5.20 -17.80
CA ILE A 115 13.90 -4.67 -18.66
C ILE A 115 14.09 -3.16 -18.76
N GLY A 116 14.51 -2.67 -19.93
CA GLY A 116 14.93 -1.27 -20.12
C GLY A 116 13.91 -0.25 -19.63
N ILE A 117 12.61 -0.41 -19.98
CA ILE A 117 11.56 0.52 -19.52
C ILE A 117 11.36 0.48 -18.01
N VAL A 118 11.58 -0.65 -17.35
CA VAL A 118 11.50 -0.77 -15.88
C VAL A 118 12.69 -0.05 -15.24
N ALA A 119 13.90 -0.24 -15.81
CA ALA A 119 15.11 0.46 -15.35
C ALA A 119 14.95 1.99 -15.43
N ASP A 120 14.37 2.50 -16.51
CA ASP A 120 14.04 3.92 -16.69
C ASP A 120 13.07 4.41 -15.59
N ARG A 121 12.05 3.62 -15.24
CA ARG A 121 11.09 3.97 -14.19
C ARG A 121 11.70 3.90 -12.80
N ILE A 122 12.60 2.95 -12.55
CA ILE A 122 13.39 2.92 -11.31
C ILE A 122 14.20 4.22 -11.18
N GLY A 123 14.91 4.62 -12.25
CA GLY A 123 15.68 5.87 -12.24
C GLY A 123 14.81 7.12 -12.06
N PHE A 124 13.65 7.17 -12.70
CA PHE A 124 12.79 8.34 -12.68
C PHE A 124 12.06 8.54 -11.35
N PHE A 125 11.51 7.47 -10.75
CA PHE A 125 10.69 7.53 -9.54
C PHE A 125 11.40 7.07 -8.27
N ASN A 126 12.61 6.51 -8.39
CA ASN A 126 13.32 5.82 -7.31
C ASN A 126 12.55 4.57 -6.79
N TYR A 127 12.02 3.78 -7.71
CA TYR A 127 11.05 2.72 -7.43
C TYR A 127 11.62 1.46 -6.75
N ASP A 128 12.94 1.29 -6.67
CA ASP A 128 13.58 0.08 -6.14
C ASP A 128 13.64 0.03 -4.59
N TYR A 129 12.61 0.57 -3.95
CA TYR A 129 12.57 0.67 -2.49
C TYR A 129 12.49 -0.67 -1.76
N GLY A 130 11.89 -1.70 -2.36
CA GLY A 130 11.91 -3.04 -1.79
C GLY A 130 13.32 -3.64 -1.78
N TYR A 131 14.05 -3.50 -2.88
CA TYR A 131 15.46 -3.88 -2.95
C TYR A 131 16.32 -3.10 -1.95
N LYS A 132 16.10 -1.79 -1.80
CA LYS A 132 16.81 -0.95 -0.83
C LYS A 132 16.50 -1.34 0.62
N LEU A 133 15.26 -1.68 0.95
CA LEU A 133 14.91 -2.25 2.25
C LEU A 133 15.64 -3.57 2.52
N CYS A 134 15.76 -4.44 1.52
CA CYS A 134 16.53 -5.68 1.67
C CYS A 134 18.01 -5.42 1.95
N LYS A 135 18.60 -4.38 1.34
CA LYS A 135 19.97 -3.93 1.66
C LYS A 135 20.12 -3.41 3.09
N LEU A 136 19.05 -2.96 3.73
CA LEU A 136 19.05 -2.59 5.16
C LEU A 136 18.95 -3.81 6.08
N GLY A 137 18.82 -5.03 5.53
CA GLY A 137 18.82 -6.30 6.26
C GLY A 137 17.41 -6.85 6.55
N TYR A 138 16.38 -6.43 5.84
CA TYR A 138 15.04 -7.00 5.96
C TYR A 138 14.77 -8.05 4.89
N THR A 139 13.97 -9.06 5.21
CA THR A 139 13.33 -9.90 4.21
C THR A 139 12.18 -9.11 3.59
N VAL A 140 12.14 -9.02 2.26
CA VAL A 140 11.14 -8.18 1.58
C VAL A 140 10.37 -9.00 0.55
N ILE A 141 9.06 -8.91 0.61
CA ILE A 141 8.14 -9.57 -0.32
C ILE A 141 7.53 -8.49 -1.22
N CYS A 142 7.75 -8.61 -2.52
CA CYS A 142 7.28 -7.68 -3.54
C CYS A 142 6.21 -8.37 -4.40
N PRO A 143 4.91 -8.29 -4.05
CA PRO A 143 3.86 -8.93 -4.84
C PRO A 143 3.50 -8.13 -6.09
N ASP A 144 3.03 -8.81 -7.14
CA ASP A 144 2.38 -8.17 -8.27
C ASP A 144 0.92 -7.83 -7.93
N PRO A 145 0.53 -6.56 -7.95
CA PRO A 145 -0.88 -6.19 -7.82
C PRO A 145 -1.68 -6.71 -9.03
N ARG A 146 -2.98 -6.95 -8.86
CA ARG A 146 -3.85 -7.30 -10.00
C ARG A 146 -3.80 -6.21 -11.06
N GLY A 147 -3.56 -6.62 -12.28
CA GLY A 147 -3.45 -5.73 -13.42
C GLY A 147 -2.06 -5.10 -13.64
N PHE A 148 -1.02 -5.56 -12.94
CA PHE A 148 0.37 -5.09 -13.12
C PHE A 148 1.33 -6.27 -13.31
N GLY A 149 2.52 -5.97 -13.83
CA GLY A 149 3.59 -6.94 -14.00
C GLY A 149 3.13 -8.17 -14.78
N GLU A 150 3.30 -9.36 -14.22
CA GLU A 150 2.82 -10.62 -14.82
C GLU A 150 1.30 -10.77 -14.78
N ARG A 151 0.60 -9.96 -14.00
CA ARG A 151 -0.87 -9.96 -13.90
C ARG A 151 -1.53 -8.89 -14.75
N ARG A 152 -0.78 -8.19 -15.62
CA ARG A 152 -1.35 -7.22 -16.55
C ARG A 152 -2.15 -7.92 -17.64
N ASP A 153 -3.08 -7.21 -18.23
CA ASP A 153 -3.87 -7.69 -19.36
C ASP A 153 -3.10 -7.45 -20.67
N SER A 154 -2.11 -8.29 -20.96
CA SER A 154 -1.26 -8.18 -22.15
C SER A 154 -2.06 -8.39 -23.46
N VAL A 155 -3.13 -9.17 -23.39
CA VAL A 155 -4.00 -9.41 -24.57
C VAL A 155 -4.66 -8.12 -25.06
N LEU A 156 -5.07 -7.25 -24.12
CA LEU A 156 -5.69 -5.96 -24.48
C LEU A 156 -4.69 -4.81 -24.64
N GLN A 157 -3.53 -4.90 -23.99
CA GLN A 157 -2.54 -3.83 -23.96
C GLN A 157 -1.35 -4.05 -24.90
N GLY A 158 -1.10 -5.30 -25.32
CA GLY A 158 0.08 -5.72 -26.06
C GLY A 158 1.24 -6.15 -25.15
N ASP A 159 2.21 -6.81 -25.77
CA ASP A 159 3.39 -7.37 -25.09
C ASP A 159 4.70 -6.61 -25.40
N GLU A 160 4.63 -5.49 -26.11
CA GLU A 160 5.80 -4.65 -26.37
C GLU A 160 6.38 -4.09 -25.05
N ASP A 161 7.69 -3.87 -25.03
CA ASP A 161 8.41 -3.43 -23.83
C ASP A 161 7.83 -2.16 -23.21
N ASP A 162 7.40 -1.19 -24.01
CA ASP A 162 6.79 0.05 -23.54
C ASP A 162 5.40 -0.16 -22.91
N LYS A 163 4.75 -1.29 -23.18
CA LYS A 163 3.46 -1.67 -22.60
C LYS A 163 3.59 -2.33 -21.24
N PHE A 164 4.80 -2.82 -20.92
CA PHE A 164 5.05 -3.56 -19.68
C PHE A 164 4.73 -2.75 -18.41
N ILE A 165 4.90 -1.45 -18.45
CA ILE A 165 4.62 -0.54 -17.33
C ILE A 165 3.15 -0.13 -17.22
N LEU A 166 2.31 -0.48 -18.19
CA LEU A 166 0.90 -0.12 -18.18
C LEU A 166 0.10 -1.02 -17.23
N GLY A 167 -0.75 -0.42 -16.42
CA GLY A 167 -1.68 -1.14 -15.55
C GLY A 167 -3.04 -1.36 -16.22
N SER A 168 -3.70 -2.47 -15.87
CA SER A 168 -5.04 -2.83 -16.35
C SER A 168 -6.17 -2.43 -15.36
N CYS A 169 -5.92 -1.50 -14.45
CA CYS A 169 -6.86 -1.12 -13.38
C CYS A 169 -8.26 -0.77 -13.89
N ARG A 170 -8.35 -0.09 -15.06
CA ARG A 170 -9.64 0.26 -15.65
C ARG A 170 -10.48 -0.99 -16.00
N ASN A 171 -9.85 -1.99 -16.59
CA ASN A 171 -10.52 -3.23 -16.95
C ASN A 171 -10.95 -4.00 -15.70
N VAL A 172 -10.04 -4.11 -14.71
CA VAL A 172 -10.34 -4.75 -13.42
C VAL A 172 -11.46 -4.00 -12.70
N SER A 173 -11.46 -2.65 -12.71
CA SER A 173 -12.49 -1.82 -12.09
C SER A 173 -13.87 -2.05 -12.71
N ASN A 174 -13.95 -2.12 -14.05
CA ASN A 174 -15.23 -2.34 -14.75
C ASN A 174 -15.86 -3.68 -14.37
N MET A 175 -15.05 -4.72 -14.17
CA MET A 175 -15.53 -6.03 -13.71
C MET A 175 -15.90 -6.00 -12.21
N ALA A 176 -15.03 -5.42 -11.39
CA ALA A 176 -15.18 -5.37 -9.94
C ALA A 176 -16.44 -4.63 -9.50
N ILE A 177 -16.68 -3.44 -10.02
CA ILE A 177 -17.85 -2.59 -9.68
C ILE A 177 -19.16 -3.34 -9.93
N SER A 178 -19.25 -4.09 -11.04
CA SER A 178 -20.46 -4.83 -11.40
C SER A 178 -20.78 -5.97 -10.42
N LEU A 179 -19.78 -6.44 -9.68
CA LEU A 179 -19.91 -7.45 -8.62
C LEU A 179 -20.00 -6.82 -7.22
N GLY A 180 -20.00 -5.49 -7.12
CA GLY A 180 -19.96 -4.76 -5.85
C GLY A 180 -18.62 -4.92 -5.13
N LEU A 181 -17.54 -5.02 -5.90
CA LEU A 181 -16.16 -5.04 -5.46
C LEU A 181 -15.44 -3.75 -5.90
N SER A 182 -14.26 -3.52 -5.38
CA SER A 182 -13.38 -2.44 -5.84
C SER A 182 -11.99 -2.98 -6.17
N VAL A 183 -11.22 -2.25 -6.98
CA VAL A 183 -9.84 -2.63 -7.27
C VAL A 183 -9.01 -2.66 -5.99
N ILE A 184 -9.12 -1.61 -5.15
CA ILE A 184 -8.37 -1.58 -3.89
C ILE A 184 -8.77 -2.74 -2.96
N GLY A 185 -10.05 -3.14 -2.93
CA GLY A 185 -10.51 -4.31 -2.19
C GLY A 185 -9.85 -5.60 -2.67
N LEU A 186 -9.75 -5.79 -4.00
CA LEU A 186 -9.05 -6.94 -4.59
C LEU A 186 -7.55 -6.95 -4.25
N LEU A 187 -6.88 -5.79 -4.28
CA LEU A 187 -5.46 -5.69 -3.94
C LEU A 187 -5.20 -5.94 -2.45
N THR A 188 -6.05 -5.39 -1.60
CA THR A 188 -5.97 -5.60 -0.14
C THR A 188 -6.23 -7.06 0.23
N TYR A 189 -7.24 -7.68 -0.39
CA TYR A 189 -7.55 -9.09 -0.20
C TYR A 189 -6.36 -10.00 -0.53
N ASP A 190 -5.73 -9.82 -1.68
CA ASP A 190 -4.56 -10.61 -2.08
C ASP A 190 -3.43 -10.51 -1.04
N CYS A 191 -3.19 -9.31 -0.50
CA CYS A 191 -2.17 -9.10 0.54
C CYS A 191 -2.57 -9.70 1.89
N ILE A 192 -3.83 -9.63 2.31
CA ILE A 192 -4.31 -10.28 3.54
C ILE A 192 -4.12 -11.80 3.45
N ARG A 193 -4.49 -12.41 2.31
CA ARG A 193 -4.26 -13.84 2.09
C ARG A 193 -2.79 -14.23 2.12
N LEU A 194 -1.91 -13.36 1.62
CA LEU A 194 -0.46 -13.55 1.73
C LEU A 194 -0.02 -13.50 3.20
N ILE A 195 -0.48 -12.51 3.97
CA ILE A 195 -0.15 -12.40 5.40
C ILE A 195 -0.66 -13.63 6.18
N ASP A 196 -1.87 -14.14 5.89
CA ASP A 196 -2.39 -15.38 6.46
C ASP A 196 -1.43 -16.57 6.22
N HIS A 197 -0.90 -16.67 5.00
CA HIS A 197 0.07 -17.71 4.65
C HIS A 197 1.40 -17.52 5.37
N LEU A 198 1.92 -16.30 5.45
CA LEU A 198 3.18 -16.01 6.16
C LEU A 198 3.07 -16.41 7.63
N GLU A 199 1.96 -16.07 8.28
CA GLU A 199 1.66 -16.42 9.66
C GLU A 199 1.57 -17.95 9.85
N GLN A 200 0.78 -18.63 9.03
CA GLN A 200 0.58 -20.08 9.12
C GLN A 200 1.83 -20.89 8.81
N SER A 201 2.68 -20.41 7.89
CA SER A 201 3.91 -21.12 7.50
C SER A 201 4.98 -21.11 8.60
N GLY A 202 4.98 -20.11 9.48
CA GLY A 202 6.01 -19.89 10.50
C GLY A 202 7.42 -19.66 9.93
N ARG A 203 7.55 -19.50 8.60
CA ARG A 203 8.84 -19.31 7.91
C ARG A 203 9.39 -17.90 8.04
N PHE A 204 8.50 -16.92 8.23
CA PHE A 204 8.83 -15.50 8.22
C PHE A 204 8.57 -14.88 9.59
N ASP A 205 9.48 -14.01 10.04
CA ASP A 205 9.19 -13.20 11.22
C ASP A 205 8.23 -12.07 10.86
N ILE A 206 6.98 -12.20 11.30
CA ILE A 206 5.93 -11.20 11.12
C ILE A 206 5.64 -10.44 12.41
N SER A 207 6.38 -10.66 13.48
CA SER A 207 6.17 -9.97 14.77
C SER A 207 6.30 -8.44 14.65
N LYS A 208 7.09 -7.98 13.68
CA LYS A 208 7.29 -6.57 13.31
C LYS A 208 6.96 -6.31 11.84
N LEU A 209 5.99 -7.06 11.28
CA LEU A 209 5.67 -6.97 9.85
C LEU A 209 5.46 -5.53 9.42
N GLY A 210 6.28 -5.09 8.46
CA GLY A 210 6.18 -3.77 7.85
C GLY A 210 5.49 -3.81 6.50
N CYS A 211 4.90 -2.66 6.10
CA CYS A 211 4.38 -2.47 4.76
C CYS A 211 4.83 -1.11 4.23
N LEU A 212 5.40 -1.08 3.03
CA LEU A 212 5.87 0.14 2.38
C LEU A 212 5.37 0.22 0.95
N GLY A 213 4.94 1.41 0.53
CA GLY A 213 4.60 1.66 -0.86
C GLY A 213 4.64 3.13 -1.24
N PHE A 214 4.89 3.37 -2.52
CA PHE A 214 4.90 4.69 -3.13
C PHE A 214 3.75 4.82 -4.14
N SER A 215 3.10 6.00 -4.19
CA SER A 215 2.01 6.27 -5.14
C SER A 215 0.86 5.25 -5.00
N GLY A 216 0.51 4.51 -6.04
CA GLY A 216 -0.45 3.40 -5.94
C GLY A 216 -0.06 2.32 -4.94
N GLY A 217 1.24 2.13 -4.65
CA GLY A 217 1.73 1.29 -3.55
C GLY A 217 1.43 1.91 -2.19
N GLY A 218 1.54 3.24 -2.07
CA GLY A 218 1.12 3.99 -0.87
C GLY A 218 -0.38 3.84 -0.60
N MET A 219 -1.21 3.89 -1.66
CA MET A 219 -2.64 3.57 -1.55
C MET A 219 -2.86 2.17 -0.97
N GLN A 220 -2.21 1.16 -1.54
CA GLN A 220 -2.32 -0.22 -1.05
C GLN A 220 -1.87 -0.33 0.42
N THR A 221 -0.76 0.34 0.79
CA THR A 221 -0.25 0.37 2.17
C THR A 221 -1.25 0.99 3.13
N LEU A 222 -1.90 2.10 2.75
CA LEU A 222 -2.93 2.76 3.57
C LEU A 222 -4.08 1.80 3.92
N TYR A 223 -4.69 1.20 2.89
CA TYR A 223 -5.84 0.30 3.11
C TYR A 223 -5.45 -0.99 3.83
N LEU A 224 -4.32 -1.60 3.45
CA LEU A 224 -3.84 -2.82 4.09
C LEU A 224 -3.53 -2.59 5.58
N ALA A 225 -2.80 -1.54 5.91
CA ALA A 225 -2.45 -1.24 7.29
C ALA A 225 -3.66 -0.80 8.13
N ALA A 226 -4.64 -0.11 7.53
CA ALA A 226 -5.88 0.25 8.22
C ALA A 226 -6.72 -0.98 8.59
N LEU A 227 -6.72 -2.03 7.75
CA LEU A 227 -7.60 -3.20 7.87
C LEU A 227 -6.92 -4.42 8.50
N ASP A 228 -5.61 -4.58 8.36
CA ASP A 228 -4.87 -5.70 8.95
C ASP A 228 -3.92 -5.23 10.07
N GLU A 229 -4.28 -5.51 11.31
CA GLU A 229 -3.51 -5.10 12.49
C GLU A 229 -2.19 -5.86 12.66
N ARG A 230 -1.95 -6.92 11.86
CA ARG A 230 -0.67 -7.62 11.79
C ARG A 230 0.40 -6.78 11.07
N ILE A 231 0.00 -5.77 10.28
CA ILE A 231 0.93 -4.72 9.83
C ILE A 231 1.30 -3.86 11.04
N ARG A 232 2.51 -4.03 11.55
CA ARG A 232 2.99 -3.38 12.77
C ARG A 232 3.61 -2.02 12.52
N GLN A 233 4.04 -1.75 11.30
CA GLN A 233 4.59 -0.47 10.86
C GLN A 233 4.25 -0.21 9.38
N ALA A 234 3.84 1.01 9.06
CA ALA A 234 3.41 1.39 7.71
C ALA A 234 4.15 2.61 7.17
N TYR A 235 4.51 2.56 5.89
CA TYR A 235 5.27 3.61 5.19
C TYR A 235 4.53 4.00 3.91
N ILE A 236 3.88 5.16 3.93
CA ILE A 236 3.06 5.68 2.84
C ILE A 236 3.79 6.85 2.19
N SER A 237 4.26 6.69 0.96
CA SER A 237 4.92 7.76 0.21
C SER A 237 4.08 8.17 -1.01
N GLY A 238 3.94 9.49 -1.23
CA GLY A 238 3.23 10.07 -2.38
C GLY A 238 1.75 9.68 -2.47
N TYR A 239 1.10 9.40 -1.33
CA TYR A 239 -0.32 9.05 -1.26
C TYR A 239 -0.94 9.44 0.09
N MET A 240 -0.87 10.71 0.47
CA MET A 240 -1.62 11.25 1.61
C MET A 240 -2.11 12.65 1.25
N TYR A 241 -3.37 12.73 0.82
CA TYR A 241 -4.04 13.96 0.40
C TYR A 241 -5.56 13.78 0.50
N GLY A 242 -6.34 14.85 0.45
CA GLY A 242 -7.81 14.75 0.51
C GLY A 242 -8.45 14.31 -0.81
N PHE A 243 -9.49 13.52 -0.75
CA PHE A 243 -10.21 13.01 -1.92
C PHE A 243 -10.79 14.12 -2.80
N ARG A 244 -11.24 15.22 -2.19
CA ARG A 244 -11.86 16.35 -2.91
C ARG A 244 -10.94 16.91 -3.98
N ASP A 245 -9.75 17.35 -3.61
CA ASP A 245 -8.83 18.05 -4.52
C ASP A 245 -8.12 17.08 -5.46
N SER A 246 -7.68 15.94 -4.93
CA SER A 246 -6.85 14.99 -5.66
C SER A 246 -7.64 14.02 -6.55
N LEU A 247 -8.87 13.66 -6.18
CA LEU A 247 -9.65 12.69 -6.93
C LEU A 247 -10.89 13.31 -7.59
N LEU A 248 -11.63 14.17 -6.90
CA LEU A 248 -12.84 14.74 -7.46
C LEU A 248 -12.55 15.93 -8.41
N ILE A 249 -11.65 16.85 -8.01
CA ILE A 249 -11.32 18.04 -8.83
C ILE A 249 -10.29 17.70 -9.90
N LEU A 250 -9.15 17.13 -9.52
CA LEU A 250 -8.08 16.73 -10.45
C LEU A 250 -8.57 15.67 -11.43
N ASN A 251 -9.33 14.68 -10.98
CA ASN A 251 -10.10 13.68 -11.74
C ASN A 251 -9.34 12.99 -12.88
N ASN A 252 -8.04 12.81 -12.73
CA ASN A 252 -7.20 12.10 -13.70
C ASN A 252 -6.43 10.92 -13.10
N ASN A 253 -6.80 10.53 -11.88
CA ASN A 253 -6.22 9.38 -11.20
C ASN A 253 -6.75 8.05 -11.75
N CYS A 254 -6.02 6.97 -11.44
CA CYS A 254 -6.40 5.63 -11.84
C CYS A 254 -7.73 5.20 -11.17
N SER A 255 -8.52 4.39 -11.89
CA SER A 255 -9.81 3.86 -11.41
C SER A 255 -9.73 3.04 -10.11
N CYS A 256 -8.54 2.55 -9.73
CA CYS A 256 -8.35 1.88 -8.44
C CYS A 256 -8.60 2.78 -7.22
N ASN A 257 -8.56 4.10 -7.39
CA ASN A 257 -8.82 5.08 -6.35
C ASN A 257 -10.33 5.33 -6.09
N TYR A 258 -11.20 4.85 -6.98
CA TYR A 258 -12.62 5.19 -6.94
C TYR A 258 -13.44 4.01 -6.43
N VAL A 259 -13.92 4.13 -5.18
CA VAL A 259 -14.79 3.15 -4.53
C VAL A 259 -16.18 3.77 -4.36
N PRO A 260 -17.26 3.17 -4.87
CA PRO A 260 -18.60 3.69 -4.73
C PRO A 260 -18.99 3.90 -3.26
N GLY A 261 -19.47 5.11 -2.92
CA GLY A 261 -19.93 5.46 -1.57
C GLY A 261 -18.81 5.79 -0.57
N LEU A 262 -17.54 5.47 -0.84
CA LEU A 262 -16.47 5.63 0.15
C LEU A 262 -16.35 7.06 0.68
N TRP A 263 -16.46 8.06 -0.20
CA TRP A 263 -16.26 9.47 0.16
C TRP A 263 -17.39 10.05 1.04
N GLU A 264 -18.54 9.38 1.09
CA GLU A 264 -19.61 9.76 2.02
C GLU A 264 -19.21 9.46 3.47
N HIS A 265 -18.34 8.47 3.67
CA HIS A 265 -17.95 7.99 5.00
C HIS A 265 -16.60 8.53 5.46
N PHE A 266 -15.59 8.55 4.58
CA PHE A 266 -14.18 8.79 4.93
C PHE A 266 -13.49 9.73 3.96
N ASP A 267 -12.48 10.46 4.48
CA ASP A 267 -11.36 10.98 3.70
C ASP A 267 -10.10 10.14 4.00
N MET A 268 -8.96 10.38 3.32
CA MET A 268 -7.75 9.57 3.51
C MET A 268 -7.21 9.64 4.94
N GLY A 269 -7.26 10.82 5.57
CA GLY A 269 -6.86 10.99 6.97
C GLY A 269 -7.71 10.14 7.92
N ASP A 270 -9.00 10.01 7.66
CA ASP A 270 -9.90 9.17 8.47
C ASP A 270 -9.51 7.69 8.37
N ILE A 271 -9.19 7.20 7.16
CA ILE A 271 -8.70 5.83 6.96
C ILE A 271 -7.37 5.62 7.69
N ALA A 272 -6.45 6.59 7.61
CA ALA A 272 -5.15 6.51 8.29
C ALA A 272 -5.26 6.53 9.82
N CYS A 273 -6.31 7.15 10.40
CA CYS A 273 -6.59 7.08 11.84
C CYS A 273 -6.81 5.63 12.33
N MET A 274 -7.24 4.71 11.46
CA MET A 274 -7.37 3.29 11.80
C MET A 274 -6.01 2.60 12.03
N ILE A 275 -4.89 3.22 11.60
CA ILE A 275 -3.54 2.69 11.83
C ILE A 275 -3.04 3.03 13.23
N ALA A 276 -3.45 4.18 13.79
CA ALA A 276 -3.03 4.60 15.13
C ALA A 276 -3.38 3.54 16.20
N PRO A 277 -2.52 3.31 17.21
CA PRO A 277 -1.26 4.02 17.51
C PRO A 277 0.00 3.38 16.90
N ARG A 278 -0.14 2.46 15.94
CA ARG A 278 1.00 1.77 15.31
C ARG A 278 1.91 2.76 14.56
N PRO A 279 3.24 2.50 14.49
CA PRO A 279 4.18 3.31 13.74
C PRO A 279 3.73 3.59 12.30
N LEU A 280 3.64 4.88 11.94
CA LEU A 280 3.22 5.36 10.63
C LEU A 280 4.18 6.44 10.14
N PHE A 281 4.82 6.17 9.00
CA PHE A 281 5.61 7.13 8.26
C PHE A 281 4.83 7.59 7.01
N ILE A 282 4.70 8.89 6.85
CA ILE A 282 4.08 9.52 5.68
C ILE A 282 5.12 10.42 5.03
N GLN A 283 5.34 10.22 3.73
CA GLN A 283 6.23 11.07 2.93
C GLN A 283 5.42 11.78 1.84
N SER A 284 5.56 13.10 1.79
CA SER A 284 4.89 13.97 0.83
C SER A 284 5.91 14.84 0.09
N CYS A 285 5.68 15.10 -1.20
CA CYS A 285 6.46 16.03 -1.99
C CYS A 285 5.69 17.34 -2.18
N SER A 286 6.37 18.48 -1.96
CA SER A 286 5.72 19.81 -1.94
C SER A 286 5.12 20.24 -3.27
N GLU A 287 5.64 19.72 -4.38
CA GLU A 287 5.23 20.03 -5.75
C GLU A 287 4.58 18.83 -6.45
N ASP A 288 4.15 17.82 -5.67
CA ASP A 288 3.45 16.67 -6.22
C ASP A 288 2.10 17.11 -6.81
N HIS A 289 1.92 16.88 -8.10
CA HIS A 289 0.68 17.22 -8.81
C HIS A 289 -0.54 16.48 -8.26
N LEU A 290 -0.34 15.31 -7.62
CA LEU A 290 -1.40 14.53 -7.00
C LEU A 290 -1.96 15.18 -5.73
N ASN A 291 -1.27 16.14 -5.14
CA ASN A 291 -1.83 16.94 -4.05
C ASN A 291 -3.05 17.77 -4.50
N GLY A 292 -3.32 17.85 -5.82
CA GLY A 292 -4.43 18.60 -6.37
C GLY A 292 -4.24 20.12 -6.33
N PRO A 293 -5.26 20.91 -6.67
CA PRO A 293 -5.19 22.38 -6.70
C PRO A 293 -4.83 23.04 -5.37
N GLY A 294 -5.16 22.41 -4.24
CA GLY A 294 -4.83 22.88 -2.89
C GLY A 294 -3.37 22.66 -2.49
N GLY A 295 -2.62 21.86 -3.28
CA GLY A 295 -1.22 21.56 -2.99
C GLY A 295 -1.03 21.00 -1.58
N MET A 296 0.00 21.48 -0.87
CA MET A 296 0.31 21.00 0.48
C MET A 296 -0.78 21.31 1.53
N THR A 297 -1.66 22.28 1.30
CA THR A 297 -2.80 22.53 2.20
C THR A 297 -3.70 21.30 2.28
N ASN A 298 -3.99 20.67 1.12
CA ASN A 298 -4.76 19.45 1.05
C ASN A 298 -4.09 18.27 1.79
N VAL A 299 -2.76 18.23 1.83
CA VAL A 299 -1.98 17.25 2.63
C VAL A 299 -2.08 17.54 4.12
N TYR A 300 -1.88 18.81 4.51
CA TYR A 300 -1.88 19.21 5.92
C TYR A 300 -3.25 18.96 6.58
N GLU A 301 -4.35 19.20 5.88
CA GLU A 301 -5.70 18.89 6.37
C GLU A 301 -5.85 17.41 6.76
N GLN A 302 -5.29 16.49 5.95
CA GLN A 302 -5.31 15.08 6.29
C GLN A 302 -4.36 14.74 7.45
N MET A 303 -3.19 15.36 7.47
CA MET A 303 -2.22 15.16 8.57
C MET A 303 -2.75 15.63 9.92
N ASP A 304 -3.54 16.71 9.95
CA ASP A 304 -4.12 17.22 11.20
C ASP A 304 -5.18 16.25 11.78
N ILE A 305 -5.93 15.56 10.91
CA ILE A 305 -6.84 14.47 11.31
C ILE A 305 -6.04 13.33 11.96
N ILE A 306 -4.96 12.90 11.30
CA ILE A 306 -4.12 11.79 11.77
C ILE A 306 -3.43 12.13 13.08
N LYS A 307 -2.84 13.33 13.21
CA LYS A 307 -2.16 13.79 14.42
C LYS A 307 -3.06 13.70 15.64
N LYS A 308 -4.33 14.18 15.51
CA LYS A 308 -5.30 14.09 16.59
C LYS A 308 -5.48 12.65 17.11
N ALA A 309 -5.50 11.66 16.22
CA ALA A 309 -5.61 10.26 16.62
C ALA A 309 -4.39 9.78 17.43
N TYR A 310 -3.18 10.16 17.00
CA TYR A 310 -1.95 9.80 17.74
C TYR A 310 -1.83 10.53 19.08
N GLU A 311 -2.23 11.79 19.14
CA GLU A 311 -2.29 12.59 20.39
C GLU A 311 -3.23 11.95 21.42
N LEU A 312 -4.39 11.46 21.01
CA LEU A 312 -5.35 10.80 21.91
C LEU A 312 -4.78 9.51 22.52
N TYR A 313 -3.92 8.81 21.80
CA TYR A 313 -3.20 7.64 22.34
C TYR A 313 -1.94 8.02 23.13
N GLY A 314 -1.49 9.28 23.15
CA GLY A 314 -0.21 9.70 23.70
C GLY A 314 0.95 9.00 23.00
N LYS A 315 0.86 8.89 21.66
CA LYS A 315 1.81 8.16 20.80
C LYS A 315 2.24 8.99 19.57
N GLU A 316 2.41 10.29 19.78
CA GLU A 316 2.82 11.23 18.72
C GLU A 316 4.17 10.83 18.12
N GLU A 317 5.05 10.21 18.94
CA GLU A 317 6.34 9.71 18.48
C GLU A 317 6.24 8.57 17.44
N ASN A 318 5.09 7.90 17.33
CA ASN A 318 4.85 6.86 16.35
C ASN A 318 4.45 7.41 14.98
N LEU A 319 4.12 8.70 14.88
CA LEU A 319 3.79 9.37 13.62
C LEU A 319 4.96 10.20 13.12
N VAL A 320 5.37 9.98 11.88
CA VAL A 320 6.40 10.79 11.21
C VAL A 320 5.86 11.30 9.88
N HIS A 321 5.90 12.63 9.68
CA HIS A 321 5.61 13.25 8.39
C HIS A 321 6.89 13.84 7.81
N ASP A 322 7.41 13.25 6.74
CA ASP A 322 8.58 13.69 5.99
C ASP A 322 8.15 14.49 4.75
N ILE A 323 8.53 15.74 4.67
CA ILE A 323 8.18 16.63 3.55
C ILE A 323 9.42 16.86 2.71
N ARG A 324 9.35 16.48 1.43
CA ARG A 324 10.43 16.68 0.46
C ARG A 324 10.05 17.72 -0.58
N GLN A 325 11.05 18.46 -1.04
CA GLN A 325 10.85 19.39 -2.15
C GLN A 325 10.82 18.61 -3.47
N GLY A 326 10.00 19.06 -4.40
CA GLY A 326 9.90 18.50 -5.75
C GLY A 326 8.58 17.79 -6.03
N GLY A 327 8.53 17.14 -7.20
CA GLY A 327 7.34 16.47 -7.71
C GLY A 327 7.18 15.03 -7.20
N HIS A 328 6.34 14.28 -7.88
CA HIS A 328 5.98 12.90 -7.53
C HIS A 328 7.20 11.95 -7.61
N HIS A 329 7.84 11.68 -6.48
CA HIS A 329 9.08 10.91 -6.38
C HIS A 329 9.20 10.24 -5.00
N PHE A 330 9.78 9.04 -4.94
CA PHE A 330 10.10 8.37 -3.68
C PHE A 330 11.48 8.82 -3.18
N HIS A 331 11.59 9.19 -1.92
CA HIS A 331 12.84 9.57 -1.27
C HIS A 331 13.23 8.52 -0.24
N ASP A 332 14.36 7.85 -0.46
CA ASP A 332 14.81 6.74 0.39
C ASP A 332 15.76 7.17 1.52
N GLU A 333 16.23 8.41 1.51
CA GLU A 333 17.20 8.90 2.50
C GLU A 333 16.74 8.73 3.96
N PRO A 334 15.45 8.95 4.33
CA PRO A 334 15.03 8.80 5.71
C PRO A 334 14.75 7.33 6.13
N ILE A 335 14.63 6.41 5.18
CA ILE A 335 14.08 5.07 5.44
C ILE A 335 14.94 4.29 6.45
N ALA A 336 16.25 4.33 6.34
CA ALA A 336 17.15 3.61 7.25
C ALA A 336 17.03 4.09 8.71
N GLU A 337 16.89 5.39 8.92
CA GLU A 337 16.69 5.97 10.26
C GLU A 337 15.30 5.61 10.81
N ILE A 338 14.27 5.78 9.99
CA ILE A 338 12.88 5.57 10.41
C ILE A 338 12.61 4.09 10.70
N THR A 339 13.12 3.16 9.89
CA THR A 339 12.98 1.72 10.17
C THR A 339 13.67 1.34 11.49
N THR A 340 14.86 1.87 11.75
CA THR A 340 15.58 1.64 13.01
C THR A 340 14.79 2.19 14.22
N ARG A 341 14.23 3.39 14.08
CA ARG A 341 13.37 4.01 15.10
C ARG A 341 12.13 3.17 15.38
N PHE A 342 11.42 2.75 14.35
CA PHE A 342 10.19 1.97 14.48
C PHE A 342 10.45 0.57 15.03
N ASP A 343 11.52 -0.09 14.61
CA ASP A 343 11.93 -1.38 15.19
C ASP A 343 12.25 -1.26 16.69
N THR A 344 12.82 -0.13 17.11
CA THR A 344 13.06 0.15 18.53
C THR A 344 11.74 0.30 19.28
N ILE A 345 10.79 1.07 18.76
CA ILE A 345 9.45 1.26 19.35
C ILE A 345 8.72 -0.09 19.48
N LEU A 346 8.78 -0.93 18.45
CA LEU A 346 8.12 -2.25 18.44
C LEU A 346 8.79 -3.29 19.34
N SER A 347 9.99 -3.00 19.86
CA SER A 347 10.74 -3.88 20.76
C SER A 347 10.55 -3.54 22.25
N MET A 348 9.91 -2.40 22.55
CA MET A 348 9.56 -1.96 23.92
C MET A 348 8.27 -2.59 24.39
#